data_c9ab5eae619f62210ca5ffc8d6388b8f
#
_entry.id   c9ab5eae619f62210ca5ffc8d6388b8f
#
_cell.length_a   1.000
_cell.length_b   1.000
_cell.length_c   1.000
_cell.angle_alpha   90.00
_cell.angle_beta   90.00
_cell.angle_gamma   90.00
#
_symmetry.space_group_name_H-M   'P 1'
#
loop_
_entity.id
_entity.type
_entity.pdbx_description
1 polymer ?
#
loop_
_entity_poly.entity_id
_entity_poly.type
_entity_poly.pdbx_seq_one_letter_code
_entity_poly.pdbx_strand_id
1 'polypeptide(L)'
;WADEFKTEQVVRNYLTNAIHHVGNEKRIEVKIVSMDGKVCVSVFNSGKPIPEEDVPKLWDKFYKVDKAHTREYGGNGIGLSIVKAIMESFHQGYGVKNYDNGVEFWFELDAKCGKV
;
A
#
# COMPACT_ATOMS: atom_id res chain seq x y z
N TRP A 1 -16.58 7.60 8.76
CA TRP A 1 -16.71 6.33 8.32
C TRP A 1 -16.23 6.11 6.94
N ALA A 2 -15.53 5.12 6.78
CA ALA A 2 -14.89 4.88 5.51
C ALA A 2 -15.87 4.31 4.49
N ASP A 3 -15.70 4.69 3.26
CA ASP A 3 -16.47 4.15 2.16
C ASP A 3 -15.99 2.72 1.93
N GLU A 4 -16.88 1.78 2.00
CA GLU A 4 -16.53 0.37 1.90
C GLU A 4 -15.90 0.03 0.55
N PHE A 5 -16.44 0.57 -0.54
CA PHE A 5 -15.87 0.32 -1.84
C PHE A 5 -14.48 0.91 -1.95
N LYS A 6 -14.25 2.11 -1.46
CA LYS A 6 -12.95 2.75 -1.57
C LYS A 6 -11.93 2.06 -0.68
N THR A 7 -12.36 1.61 0.50
CA THR A 7 -11.47 0.88 1.38
C THR A 7 -11.04 -0.43 0.74
N GLU A 8 -11.98 -1.12 0.13
CA GLU A 8 -11.65 -2.36 -0.55
C GLU A 8 -10.68 -2.10 -1.69
N GLN A 9 -10.82 -0.99 -2.38
CA GLN A 9 -9.92 -0.65 -3.46
C GLN A 9 -8.50 -0.40 -2.96
N VAL A 10 -8.34 0.21 -1.79
CA VAL A 10 -7.01 0.41 -1.21
C VAL A 10 -6.37 -0.94 -0.92
N VAL A 11 -7.11 -1.85 -0.29
CA VAL A 11 -6.58 -3.17 0.03
C VAL A 11 -6.21 -3.90 -1.25
N ARG A 12 -7.08 -3.85 -2.24
CA ARG A 12 -6.82 -4.54 -3.50
C ARG A 12 -5.59 -3.98 -4.20
N ASN A 13 -5.43 -2.67 -4.19
CA ASN A 13 -4.27 -2.06 -4.83
C ASN A 13 -2.98 -2.40 -4.11
N TYR A 14 -3.01 -2.46 -2.77
CA TYR A 14 -1.82 -2.86 -2.02
C TYR A 14 -1.51 -4.35 -2.27
N LEU A 15 -2.51 -5.21 -2.33
CA LEU A 15 -2.28 -6.61 -2.60
C LEU A 15 -1.75 -6.85 -4.01
N THR A 16 -2.32 -6.17 -4.99
CA THR A 16 -1.86 -6.29 -6.36
C THR A 16 -0.40 -5.83 -6.46
N ASN A 17 -0.08 -4.73 -5.81
CA ASN A 17 1.27 -4.21 -5.80
C ASN A 17 2.22 -5.23 -5.15
N ALA A 18 1.82 -5.85 -4.06
CA ALA A 18 2.65 -6.83 -3.38
C ALA A 18 2.87 -8.06 -4.25
N ILE A 19 1.84 -8.52 -4.92
CA ILE A 19 1.96 -9.68 -5.80
C ILE A 19 2.94 -9.42 -6.92
N HIS A 20 2.89 -8.22 -7.50
CA HIS A 20 3.77 -7.89 -8.61
C HIS A 20 5.20 -7.58 -8.18
N HIS A 21 5.38 -7.24 -6.91
CA HIS A 21 6.70 -6.84 -6.42
C HIS A 21 7.39 -7.91 -5.57
N VAL A 22 6.71 -8.98 -5.25
CA VAL A 22 7.25 -9.98 -4.34
C VAL A 22 8.47 -10.66 -4.95
N GLY A 23 9.47 -10.92 -4.11
CA GLY A 23 10.71 -11.51 -4.56
C GLY A 23 10.66 -13.03 -4.62
N ASN A 24 11.83 -13.63 -4.67
CA ASN A 24 11.91 -15.07 -4.82
C ASN A 24 11.32 -15.87 -3.68
N GLU A 25 11.31 -15.31 -2.49
CA GLU A 25 10.71 -16.03 -1.37
C GLU A 25 9.21 -16.06 -1.46
N LYS A 26 8.63 -15.17 -2.24
CA LYS A 26 7.19 -15.15 -2.46
C LYS A 26 6.38 -15.13 -1.18
N ARG A 27 6.83 -14.31 -0.22
CA ARG A 27 6.11 -14.19 1.03
C ARG A 27 5.34 -12.88 1.07
N ILE A 28 4.07 -12.95 1.35
CA ILE A 28 3.20 -11.79 1.49
C ILE A 28 2.46 -11.97 2.81
N GLU A 29 2.47 -10.94 3.64
CA GLU A 29 1.78 -10.97 4.92
C GLU A 29 0.86 -9.79 5.05
N VAL A 30 -0.34 -10.02 5.53
CA VAL A 30 -1.29 -8.96 5.79
C VAL A 30 -1.53 -8.93 7.29
N LYS A 31 -1.39 -7.75 7.90
CA LYS A 31 -1.64 -7.60 9.32
C LYS A 31 -2.68 -6.55 9.56
N ILE A 32 -3.50 -6.76 10.56
CA ILE A 32 -4.50 -5.79 10.98
C ILE A 32 -4.31 -5.58 12.47
N VAL A 33 -4.00 -4.35 12.86
CA VAL A 33 -3.75 -4.02 14.26
C VAL A 33 -4.71 -2.91 14.68
N SER A 34 -5.36 -3.11 15.82
CA SER A 34 -6.28 -2.11 16.33
C SER A 34 -5.66 -1.49 17.57
N MET A 35 -5.56 -0.16 17.60
CA MET A 35 -4.95 0.50 18.72
C MET A 35 -5.42 1.94 18.82
N ASP A 36 -5.79 2.37 20.01
CA ASP A 36 -6.15 3.76 20.29
C ASP A 36 -7.23 4.32 19.35
N GLY A 37 -8.21 3.52 19.08
CA GLY A 37 -9.32 3.98 18.25
C GLY A 37 -9.04 3.97 16.76
N LYS A 38 -7.92 3.39 16.36
CA LYS A 38 -7.58 3.29 14.96
C LYS A 38 -7.28 1.85 14.58
N VAL A 39 -7.52 1.54 13.32
CA VAL A 39 -7.16 0.24 12.76
C VAL A 39 -6.11 0.47 11.70
N CYS A 40 -4.99 -0.21 11.82
CA CYS A 40 -3.92 -0.11 10.84
C CYS A 40 -3.85 -1.42 10.07
N VAL A 41 -3.92 -1.34 8.76
CA VAL A 41 -3.82 -2.49 7.87
C VAL A 41 -2.51 -2.38 7.14
N SER A 42 -1.70 -3.43 7.15
CA SER A 42 -0.43 -3.40 6.45
C SER A 42 -0.29 -4.64 5.56
N VAL A 43 0.38 -4.46 4.44
CA VAL A 43 0.63 -5.52 3.48
C VAL A 43 2.13 -5.54 3.23
N PHE A 44 2.78 -6.60 3.67
CA PHE A 44 4.22 -6.78 3.50
C PHE A 44 4.47 -7.75 2.35
N ASN A 45 5.46 -7.48 1.53
CA ASN A 45 5.93 -8.46 0.57
C ASN A 45 7.44 -8.59 0.68
N SER A 46 7.93 -9.83 0.60
CA SER A 46 9.36 -10.04 0.55
C SER A 46 9.90 -9.58 -0.79
N GLY A 47 11.15 -9.23 -0.82
CA GLY A 47 11.80 -8.78 -2.04
C GLY A 47 12.78 -7.67 -1.74
N LYS A 48 13.22 -6.98 -2.78
CA LYS A 48 14.15 -5.90 -2.59
C LYS A 48 13.45 -4.67 -2.04
N PRO A 49 14.05 -3.97 -1.12
CA PRO A 49 13.46 -2.72 -0.65
C PRO A 49 13.44 -1.69 -1.77
N ILE A 50 12.58 -0.71 -1.64
CA ILE A 50 12.47 0.35 -2.63
C ILE A 50 13.59 1.35 -2.40
N PRO A 51 14.29 1.79 -3.45
CA PRO A 51 15.33 2.81 -3.25
C PRO A 51 14.77 4.04 -2.56
N GLU A 52 15.52 4.57 -1.62
CA GLU A 52 15.04 5.69 -0.83
C GLU A 52 14.65 6.89 -1.65
N GLU A 53 15.36 7.14 -2.74
CA GLU A 53 15.04 8.26 -3.58
C GLU A 53 13.71 8.08 -4.30
N ASP A 54 13.23 6.85 -4.43
CA ASP A 54 11.96 6.60 -5.10
C ASP A 54 10.77 6.63 -4.14
N VAL A 55 11.02 6.49 -2.84
CA VAL A 55 9.93 6.39 -1.87
C VAL A 55 8.95 7.57 -1.97
N PRO A 56 9.39 8.82 -1.98
CA PRO A 56 8.42 9.91 -2.04
C PRO A 56 7.69 10.01 -3.38
N LYS A 57 8.19 9.34 -4.40
CA LYS A 57 7.57 9.41 -5.72
C LYS A 57 6.65 8.26 -6.02
N LEU A 58 6.60 7.26 -5.13
CA LEU A 58 5.77 6.08 -5.39
C LEU A 58 4.31 6.40 -5.59
N TRP A 59 3.86 7.48 -4.98
CA TRP A 59 2.44 7.83 -4.98
C TRP A 59 2.06 8.70 -6.18
N ASP A 60 3.05 9.04 -7.00
CA ASP A 60 2.78 9.85 -8.19
C ASP A 60 2.19 8.99 -9.29
N LYS A 61 1.25 9.57 -10.02
CA LYS A 61 0.60 8.85 -11.09
C LYS A 61 1.61 8.46 -12.15
N PHE A 62 1.55 7.23 -12.57
CA PHE A 62 2.41 6.65 -13.61
C PHE A 62 3.88 6.50 -13.24
N TYR A 63 4.25 6.76 -11.97
CA TYR A 63 5.63 6.58 -11.59
C TYR A 63 5.92 5.08 -11.37
N LYS A 64 7.04 4.61 -11.84
CA LYS A 64 7.46 3.24 -11.64
C LYS A 64 8.89 3.20 -11.16
N VAL A 65 9.15 2.34 -10.18
CA VAL A 65 10.46 2.25 -9.58
C VAL A 65 11.47 1.69 -10.57
N ASP A 66 11.12 0.66 -11.29
CA ASP A 66 12.04 0.04 -12.24
C ASP A 66 11.39 0.04 -13.61
N LYS A 67 11.81 0.93 -14.46
CA LYS A 67 11.18 1.09 -15.76
C LYS A 67 11.38 -0.11 -16.67
N ALA A 68 12.41 -0.89 -16.42
CA ALA A 68 12.64 -2.07 -17.23
C ALA A 68 11.64 -3.18 -16.91
N HIS A 69 11.00 -3.09 -15.76
CA HIS A 69 10.03 -4.11 -15.36
C HIS A 69 8.66 -3.50 -15.13
N THR A 70 8.26 -2.58 -15.97
CA THR A 70 7.03 -1.85 -15.75
C THR A 70 5.81 -2.73 -15.67
N ARG A 71 5.79 -3.83 -16.39
CA ARG A 71 4.62 -4.71 -16.35
C ARG A 71 4.46 -5.41 -15.03
N GLU A 72 5.55 -5.53 -14.28
CA GLU A 72 5.51 -6.24 -13.02
C GLU A 72 4.98 -5.41 -11.87
N TYR A 73 4.73 -4.14 -12.10
CA TYR A 73 4.30 -3.28 -11.02
C TYR A 73 2.84 -2.87 -11.15
N GLY A 74 2.03 -3.78 -11.60
CA GLY A 74 0.62 -3.52 -11.61
C GLY A 74 0.14 -2.70 -12.77
N GLY A 75 0.76 -2.85 -13.89
CA GLY A 75 0.24 -2.24 -15.06
C GLY A 75 0.66 -0.82 -15.29
N ASN A 76 -0.24 0.11 -15.30
CA ASN A 76 0.03 1.46 -15.71
C ASN A 76 0.57 2.37 -14.64
N GLY A 77 0.83 1.86 -13.45
CA GLY A 77 1.47 2.66 -12.41
C GLY A 77 0.56 3.65 -11.73
N ILE A 78 -0.74 3.43 -11.77
CA ILE A 78 -1.66 4.35 -11.09
C ILE A 78 -2.22 3.79 -9.79
N GLY A 79 -1.91 2.55 -9.45
CA GLY A 79 -2.51 1.93 -8.27
C GLY A 79 -2.23 2.67 -6.98
N LEU A 80 -0.98 3.05 -6.75
CA LEU A 80 -0.63 3.76 -5.52
C LEU A 80 -1.15 5.20 -5.53
N SER A 81 -1.25 5.84 -6.68
CA SER A 81 -1.82 7.17 -6.71
C SER A 81 -3.30 7.15 -6.37
N ILE A 82 -3.98 6.07 -6.70
CA ILE A 82 -5.38 5.90 -6.31
C ILE A 82 -5.48 5.74 -4.79
N VAL A 83 -4.57 4.96 -4.19
CA VAL A 83 -4.55 4.81 -2.74
C VAL A 83 -4.36 6.18 -2.08
N LYS A 84 -3.41 6.97 -2.59
CA LYS A 84 -3.16 8.29 -2.03
C LYS A 84 -4.43 9.14 -2.10
N ALA A 85 -5.10 9.17 -3.24
CA ALA A 85 -6.29 9.97 -3.41
C ALA A 85 -7.40 9.55 -2.45
N ILE A 86 -7.59 8.24 -2.29
CA ILE A 86 -8.63 7.73 -1.41
C ILE A 86 -8.30 8.07 0.04
N MET A 87 -7.07 7.78 0.47
CA MET A 87 -6.73 7.99 1.88
C MET A 87 -6.73 9.47 2.24
N GLU A 88 -6.35 10.33 1.31
CA GLU A 88 -6.42 11.76 1.56
C GLU A 88 -7.86 12.23 1.63
N SER A 89 -8.76 11.64 0.86
CA SER A 89 -10.16 11.99 0.95
C SER A 89 -10.76 11.57 2.27
N PHE A 90 -10.20 10.53 2.90
CA PHE A 90 -10.67 10.10 4.21
C PHE A 90 -9.99 10.86 5.34
N HIS A 91 -8.96 11.64 5.04
CA HIS A 91 -8.13 12.32 6.03
C HIS A 91 -7.48 11.31 6.97
N GLN A 92 -7.02 10.20 6.42
CA GLN A 92 -6.39 9.13 7.21
C GLN A 92 -4.97 8.89 6.72
N GLY A 93 -4.14 8.29 7.57
CA GLY A 93 -2.74 8.07 7.26
C GLY A 93 -2.50 6.87 6.36
N TYR A 94 -1.42 6.93 5.63
CA TYR A 94 -0.98 5.83 4.79
C TYR A 94 0.52 6.01 4.56
N GLY A 95 1.18 4.95 4.12
CA GLY A 95 2.62 5.07 3.87
C GLY A 95 3.27 3.76 3.48
N VAL A 96 4.60 3.78 3.46
CA VAL A 96 5.39 2.63 3.09
C VAL A 96 6.58 2.55 4.02
N LYS A 97 7.02 1.35 4.33
CA LYS A 97 8.17 1.13 5.19
C LYS A 97 9.06 0.07 4.57
N ASN A 98 10.35 0.35 4.46
CA ASN A 98 11.30 -0.60 3.93
C ASN A 98 11.90 -1.44 5.04
N TYR A 99 12.16 -2.69 4.72
CA TYR A 99 12.90 -3.60 5.59
C TYR A 99 14.00 -4.22 4.74
N ASP A 100 14.99 -4.84 5.36
CA ASP A 100 16.07 -5.45 4.63
C ASP A 100 15.59 -6.52 3.67
N ASN A 101 14.50 -7.18 4.00
CA ASN A 101 14.00 -8.30 3.21
C ASN A 101 12.67 -8.03 2.51
N GLY A 102 12.23 -6.80 2.50
CA GLY A 102 10.97 -6.52 1.83
C GLY A 102 10.42 -5.13 2.08
N VAL A 103 9.18 -4.96 1.74
CA VAL A 103 8.51 -3.66 1.79
C VAL A 103 7.13 -3.84 2.38
N GLU A 104 6.72 -2.92 3.23
CA GLU A 104 5.39 -2.96 3.82
C GLU A 104 4.65 -1.68 3.47
N PHE A 105 3.47 -1.81 2.89
CA PHE A 105 2.57 -0.68 2.66
C PHE A 105 1.48 -0.73 3.70
N TRP A 106 1.08 0.40 4.23
CA TRP A 106 0.10 0.45 5.30
C TRP A 106 -0.88 1.61 5.12
N PHE A 107 -2.03 1.47 5.74
CA PHE A 107 -2.97 2.57 5.86
C PHE A 107 -3.74 2.41 7.16
N GLU A 108 -4.34 3.49 7.63
CA GLU A 108 -5.12 3.43 8.86
C GLU A 108 -6.50 4.00 8.66
N LEU A 109 -7.41 3.55 9.47
CA LEU A 109 -8.77 4.03 9.47
C LEU A 109 -9.19 4.27 10.91
N ASP A 110 -10.16 5.16 11.09
CA ASP A 110 -10.69 5.46 12.39
C ASP A 110 -11.62 4.31 12.78
N ALA A 111 -11.27 3.61 13.85
CA ALA A 111 -12.04 2.46 14.26
C ALA A 111 -13.43 2.80 14.77
N LYS A 112 -13.65 4.05 15.18
CA LYS A 112 -14.94 4.37 15.67
C LYS A 112 -15.91 4.55 14.61
N CYS A 113 -15.51 4.78 13.43
CA CYS A 113 -16.41 5.05 12.38
C CYS A 113 -17.40 4.00 12.10
N GLY A 114 -17.20 2.93 12.12
CA GLY A 114 -18.15 1.95 11.74
C GLY A 114 -18.98 1.44 12.79
N LYS A 115 -18.86 1.98 13.90
CA LYS A 115 -19.43 1.48 14.91
C LYS A 115 -20.73 1.75 14.94
N VAL A 116 -21.30 1.79 14.79
CA VAL A 116 -22.53 2.14 14.89
C VAL A 116 -23.36 1.41 15.30
#